data_073878fc95e0589b37153177042cf89d
#
_entry.id   073878fc95e0589b37153177042cf89d
#
_cell.length_a   1.000
_cell.length_b   1.000
_cell.length_c   1.000
_cell.angle_alpha   90.00
_cell.angle_beta   90.00
_cell.angle_gamma   90.00
#
_symmetry.space_group_name_H-M   'P 1'
#
loop_
_entity.id
_entity.type
_entity.pdbx_description
1 polymer ?
#
loop_
_entity_poly.entity_id
_entity_poly.type
_entity_poly.pdbx_seq_one_letter_code
_entity_poly.pdbx_strand_id
1 'polypeptide(L)'
;MMQGGDPNGNGTGGSDETITGEFSANGIENPLSHTRGAISMARAKPFDSASSQFFIVHEDSTFLDGQYAAFGYVTGGMDVVDQVCEAAKPVDNNGTIPAEDQPVIESVTIREA
;
A
#
# COMPACT_ATOMS: atom_id res chain seq x y z
N MET A 1 3.66 -4.73 -6.41
CA MET A 1 3.59 -3.77 -5.30
C MET A 1 4.18 -4.36 -4.02
N MET A 2 4.53 -3.52 -3.09
CA MET A 2 4.94 -3.91 -1.75
C MET A 2 3.91 -3.35 -0.77
N GLN A 3 3.26 -4.21 0.00
CA GLN A 3 2.20 -3.83 0.95
C GLN A 3 2.65 -4.06 2.38
N GLY A 4 2.42 -3.09 3.24
CA GLY A 4 2.78 -3.13 4.65
C GLY A 4 1.74 -2.46 5.54
N GLY A 5 2.08 -2.26 6.81
CA GLY A 5 1.21 -1.61 7.78
C GLY A 5 0.21 -2.55 8.46
N ASP A 6 0.38 -3.86 8.29
CA ASP A 6 -0.47 -4.87 8.92
C ASP A 6 0.21 -5.43 10.18
N PRO A 7 -0.36 -5.19 11.37
CA PRO A 7 0.21 -5.73 12.61
C PRO A 7 0.17 -7.26 12.71
N ASN A 8 -0.70 -7.91 11.92
CA ASN A 8 -0.79 -9.37 11.88
C ASN A 8 0.12 -10.00 10.80
N GLY A 9 0.64 -9.22 9.87
CA GLY A 9 1.53 -9.69 8.82
C GLY A 9 0.92 -10.66 7.81
N ASN A 10 -0.41 -10.71 7.69
CA ASN A 10 -1.11 -11.65 6.81
C ASN A 10 -2.25 -11.04 5.99
N GLY A 11 -2.37 -9.70 6.00
CA GLY A 11 -3.41 -8.99 5.26
C GLY A 11 -4.71 -8.76 6.04
N THR A 12 -4.82 -9.23 7.28
CA THR A 12 -6.07 -9.17 8.06
C THR A 12 -6.11 -8.11 9.13
N GLY A 13 -4.95 -7.55 9.50
CA GLY A 13 -4.85 -6.59 10.61
C GLY A 13 -5.02 -5.15 10.17
N GLY A 14 -5.21 -4.28 11.14
CA GLY A 14 -5.34 -2.84 10.92
C GLY A 14 -5.55 -2.10 12.23
N SER A 15 -5.82 -0.80 12.11
CA SER A 15 -6.22 0.01 13.26
C SER A 15 -7.70 -0.13 13.55
N ASP A 16 -8.13 0.33 14.73
CA ASP A 16 -9.54 0.29 15.13
C ASP A 16 -10.40 1.32 14.36
N GLU A 17 -9.76 2.32 13.78
CA GLU A 17 -10.43 3.38 13.02
C GLU A 17 -10.20 3.18 11.53
N THR A 18 -11.22 3.49 10.73
CA THR A 18 -11.14 3.53 9.28
C THR A 18 -11.34 4.96 8.78
N ILE A 19 -10.90 5.21 7.56
CA ILE A 19 -11.00 6.54 6.95
C ILE A 19 -11.82 6.48 5.66
N THR A 20 -12.34 7.64 5.26
CA THR A 20 -13.04 7.80 3.98
C THR A 20 -12.09 7.49 2.82
N GLY A 21 -12.55 6.67 1.88
CA GLY A 21 -11.79 6.35 0.68
C GLY A 21 -11.79 7.51 -0.31
N GLU A 22 -10.64 8.15 -0.50
CA GLU A 22 -10.50 9.33 -1.36
C GLU A 22 -10.14 8.92 -2.79
N PHE A 23 -11.13 8.43 -3.53
CA PHE A 23 -10.99 8.02 -4.93
C PHE A 23 -12.30 8.20 -5.68
N SER A 24 -12.24 8.27 -7.01
CA SER A 24 -13.39 8.68 -7.84
C SER A 24 -14.59 7.74 -7.74
N ALA A 25 -14.39 6.44 -7.60
CA ALA A 25 -15.49 5.48 -7.41
C ALA A 25 -16.30 5.76 -6.14
N ASN A 26 -15.72 6.44 -5.16
CA ASN A 26 -16.37 6.87 -3.91
C ASN A 26 -16.84 8.34 -3.96
N GLY A 27 -16.85 8.95 -5.15
CA GLY A 27 -17.31 10.31 -5.33
C GLY A 27 -16.33 11.41 -4.95
N ILE A 28 -15.08 11.07 -4.67
CA ILE A 28 -14.03 12.03 -4.28
C ILE A 28 -12.98 12.06 -5.37
N GLU A 29 -12.74 13.25 -5.94
CA GLU A 29 -11.71 13.41 -6.96
C GLU A 29 -10.31 13.17 -6.36
N ASN A 30 -9.50 12.35 -7.03
CA ASN A 30 -8.11 12.11 -6.66
C ASN A 30 -7.28 12.10 -7.95
N PRO A 31 -6.46 13.14 -8.18
CA PRO A 31 -5.69 13.26 -9.42
C PRO A 31 -4.43 12.40 -9.46
N LEU A 32 -4.06 11.78 -8.33
CA LEU A 32 -2.84 10.97 -8.28
C LEU A 32 -3.05 9.63 -8.97
N SER A 33 -2.07 9.22 -9.78
CA SER A 33 -2.12 7.96 -10.51
C SER A 33 -1.22 6.91 -9.88
N HIS A 34 -1.61 5.65 -10.00
CA HIS A 34 -0.86 4.49 -9.49
C HIS A 34 0.27 4.13 -10.46
N THR A 35 1.15 5.08 -10.72
CA THR A 35 2.39 4.86 -11.44
C THR A 35 3.49 4.41 -10.47
N ARG A 36 4.61 3.93 -11.01
CA ARG A 36 5.75 3.48 -10.21
C ARG A 36 6.09 4.50 -9.12
N GLY A 37 6.20 4.02 -7.88
CA GLY A 37 6.52 4.84 -6.71
C GLY A 37 5.31 5.42 -5.99
N ALA A 38 4.10 5.31 -6.54
CA ALA A 38 2.90 5.79 -5.85
C ALA A 38 2.69 5.06 -4.53
N ILE A 39 2.26 5.80 -3.52
CA ILE A 39 1.88 5.28 -2.20
C ILE A 39 0.37 5.41 -2.08
N SER A 40 -0.30 4.31 -1.77
CA SER A 40 -1.76 4.23 -1.78
C SER A 40 -2.25 3.39 -0.59
N MET A 41 -3.48 3.64 -0.16
CA MET A 41 -4.09 2.88 0.94
C MET A 41 -4.68 1.58 0.43
N ALA A 42 -4.32 0.48 1.10
CA ALA A 42 -5.03 -0.78 0.95
C ALA A 42 -6.35 -0.72 1.71
N ARG A 43 -7.33 -1.50 1.28
CA ARG A 43 -8.66 -1.54 1.91
C ARG A 43 -9.35 -2.88 1.68
N ALA A 44 -10.42 -3.14 2.45
CA ALA A 44 -11.36 -4.19 2.17
C ALA A 44 -12.37 -3.74 1.09
N LYS A 45 -13.40 -4.53 0.80
CA LYS A 45 -14.40 -4.18 -0.21
C LYS A 45 -15.15 -2.87 0.04
N PRO A 46 -15.59 -2.56 1.29
CA PRO A 46 -16.20 -1.27 1.54
C PRO A 46 -15.24 -0.13 1.24
N PHE A 47 -15.73 0.95 0.62
CA PHE A 47 -14.89 2.07 0.19
C PHE A 47 -14.24 2.82 1.36
N ASP A 48 -14.86 2.86 2.53
CA ASP A 48 -14.39 3.57 3.71
C ASP A 48 -13.76 2.61 4.73
N SER A 49 -13.08 1.57 4.26
CA SER A 49 -12.49 0.51 5.10
C SER A 49 -10.98 0.59 5.26
N ALA A 50 -10.31 1.57 4.66
CA ALA A 50 -8.87 1.72 4.84
C ALA A 50 -8.54 2.10 6.29
N SER A 51 -7.49 1.50 6.83
CA SER A 51 -7.03 1.78 8.20
C SER A 51 -5.52 1.99 8.24
N SER A 52 -4.72 0.95 8.42
CA SER A 52 -3.26 1.10 8.54
C SER A 52 -2.47 0.51 7.37
N GLN A 53 -3.05 -0.40 6.60
CA GLN A 53 -2.32 -1.02 5.51
C GLN A 53 -2.20 -0.09 4.30
N PHE A 54 -1.01 -0.06 3.72
CA PHE A 54 -0.71 0.74 2.54
C PHE A 54 0.18 -0.07 1.60
N PHE A 55 0.30 0.39 0.36
CA PHE A 55 1.20 -0.25 -0.59
C PHE A 55 1.99 0.78 -1.41
N ILE A 56 3.14 0.35 -1.88
CA ILE A 56 3.99 1.11 -2.78
C ILE A 56 3.97 0.41 -4.14
N VAL A 57 3.67 1.17 -5.19
CA VAL A 57 3.58 0.64 -6.55
C VAL A 57 4.97 0.36 -7.10
N HIS A 58 5.25 -0.89 -7.45
CA HIS A 58 6.52 -1.31 -8.03
C HIS A 58 6.57 -1.04 -9.54
N GLU A 59 5.50 -1.38 -10.25
CA GLU A 59 5.34 -1.11 -11.68
C GLU A 59 4.00 -0.41 -11.92
N ASP A 60 3.93 0.41 -12.96
CA ASP A 60 2.72 1.18 -13.28
C ASP A 60 1.48 0.31 -13.23
N SER A 61 0.49 0.73 -12.42
CA SER A 61 -0.73 -0.01 -12.12
C SER A 61 -1.95 0.90 -12.23
N THR A 62 -2.07 1.59 -13.35
CA THR A 62 -3.12 2.59 -13.56
C THR A 62 -4.54 2.02 -13.50
N PHE A 63 -4.69 0.71 -13.60
CA PHE A 63 -5.98 0.05 -13.39
C PHE A 63 -6.52 0.23 -11.96
N LEU A 64 -5.69 0.65 -11.01
CA LEU A 64 -6.10 0.96 -9.64
C LEU A 64 -6.65 2.38 -9.48
N ASP A 65 -6.42 3.24 -10.46
CA ASP A 65 -6.88 4.63 -10.43
C ASP A 65 -8.40 4.67 -10.31
N GLY A 66 -8.89 5.57 -9.44
CA GLY A 66 -10.32 5.68 -9.18
C GLY A 66 -10.89 4.62 -8.24
N GLN A 67 -10.10 3.62 -7.82
CA GLN A 67 -10.52 2.52 -6.96
C GLN A 67 -9.79 2.50 -5.62
N TYR A 68 -8.65 3.16 -5.52
CA TYR A 68 -7.81 3.22 -4.33
C TYR A 68 -7.30 4.63 -4.13
N ALA A 69 -7.04 4.98 -2.85
CA ALA A 69 -6.65 6.32 -2.44
C ALA A 69 -5.12 6.46 -2.46
N ALA A 70 -4.56 6.85 -3.60
CA ALA A 70 -3.16 7.26 -3.67
C ALA A 70 -3.00 8.59 -2.93
N PHE A 71 -1.93 8.74 -2.14
CA PHE A 71 -1.73 9.93 -1.34
C PHE A 71 -0.32 10.52 -1.43
N GLY A 72 0.57 9.92 -2.17
CA GLY A 72 1.92 10.44 -2.34
C GLY A 72 2.77 9.57 -3.26
N TYR A 73 4.04 9.97 -3.39
CA TYR A 73 5.02 9.25 -4.21
C TYR A 73 6.34 9.14 -3.46
N VAL A 74 7.02 8.01 -3.66
CA VAL A 74 8.37 7.80 -3.16
C VAL A 74 9.33 8.71 -3.92
N THR A 75 10.16 9.46 -3.20
CA THR A 75 11.16 10.37 -3.78
C THR A 75 12.59 9.82 -3.70
N GLY A 76 12.81 8.77 -2.90
CA GLY A 76 14.10 8.09 -2.80
C GLY A 76 13.92 6.71 -2.20
N GLY A 77 14.79 5.78 -2.53
CA GLY A 77 14.77 4.43 -1.98
C GLY A 77 13.95 3.40 -2.77
N MET A 78 13.52 3.72 -4.00
CA MET A 78 12.78 2.74 -4.83
C MET A 78 13.59 1.49 -5.13
N ASP A 79 14.91 1.57 -5.11
CA ASP A 79 15.78 0.40 -5.24
C ASP A 79 15.56 -0.63 -4.12
N VAL A 80 15.23 -0.17 -2.91
CA VAL A 80 14.87 -1.08 -1.79
C VAL A 80 13.55 -1.77 -2.07
N VAL A 81 12.55 -1.05 -2.58
CA VAL A 81 11.27 -1.63 -2.98
C VAL A 81 11.47 -2.69 -4.06
N ASP A 82 12.30 -2.37 -5.07
CA ASP A 82 12.64 -3.31 -6.14
C ASP A 82 13.26 -4.59 -5.58
N GLN A 83 14.22 -4.46 -4.66
CA GLN A 83 14.88 -5.61 -4.04
C GLN A 83 13.90 -6.49 -3.26
N VAL A 84 13.00 -5.88 -2.49
CA VAL A 84 11.98 -6.61 -1.74
C VAL A 84 11.03 -7.35 -2.69
N CYS A 85 10.54 -6.69 -3.73
CA CYS A 85 9.62 -7.30 -4.69
C CYS A 85 10.27 -8.44 -5.48
N GLU A 86 11.53 -8.27 -5.88
CA GLU A 86 12.28 -9.28 -6.65
C GLU A 86 12.65 -10.50 -5.82
N ALA A 87 12.93 -10.31 -4.53
CA ALA A 87 13.30 -11.39 -3.61
C ALA A 87 12.06 -12.13 -3.06
N ALA A 88 10.87 -11.59 -3.21
CA ALA A 88 9.66 -12.14 -2.61
C ALA A 88 9.29 -13.50 -3.22
N LYS A 89 8.91 -14.44 -2.35
CA LYS A 89 8.42 -15.77 -2.73
C LYS A 89 7.06 -15.98 -2.09
N PRO A 90 5.97 -15.46 -2.70
CA PRO A 90 4.64 -15.55 -2.12
C PRO A 90 4.18 -17.01 -1.99
N VAL A 91 3.41 -17.28 -0.94
CA VAL A 91 2.85 -18.61 -0.66
C VAL A 91 1.39 -18.75 -1.09
N ASP A 92 0.76 -17.66 -1.54
CA ASP A 92 -0.63 -17.65 -2.02
C ASP A 92 -0.82 -16.66 -3.19
N ASN A 93 -2.04 -16.63 -3.73
CA ASN A 93 -2.39 -15.75 -4.85
C ASN A 93 -2.51 -14.26 -4.47
N ASN A 94 -2.55 -13.95 -3.17
CA ASN A 94 -2.57 -12.57 -2.69
C ASN A 94 -1.17 -11.96 -2.55
N GLY A 95 -0.12 -12.75 -2.79
CA GLY A 95 1.25 -12.28 -2.67
C GLY A 95 1.80 -12.33 -1.24
N THR A 96 1.16 -13.06 -0.34
CA THR A 96 1.61 -13.17 1.05
C THR A 96 2.97 -13.86 1.13
N ILE A 97 3.91 -13.23 1.85
CA ILE A 97 5.24 -13.78 2.11
C ILE A 97 5.24 -14.45 3.47
N PRO A 98 5.94 -15.62 3.64
CA PRO A 98 6.07 -16.25 4.95
C PRO A 98 6.61 -15.25 6.00
N ALA A 99 6.09 -15.35 7.23
CA ALA A 99 6.42 -14.40 8.30
C ALA A 99 7.93 -14.25 8.51
N GLU A 100 8.69 -15.35 8.44
CA GLU A 100 10.14 -15.36 8.60
C GLU A 100 10.90 -14.63 7.48
N ASP A 101 10.29 -14.45 6.32
CA ASP A 101 10.90 -13.79 5.16
C ASP A 101 10.42 -12.35 4.98
N GLN A 102 9.49 -11.87 5.81
CA GLN A 102 8.94 -10.52 5.69
C GLN A 102 9.92 -9.46 6.18
N PRO A 103 10.19 -8.41 5.37
CA PRO A 103 10.83 -7.22 5.89
C PRO A 103 9.95 -6.56 6.95
N VAL A 104 10.56 -5.95 7.95
CA VAL A 104 9.85 -5.29 9.06
C VAL A 104 10.13 -3.80 9.02
N ILE A 105 9.08 -2.98 9.15
CA ILE A 105 9.22 -1.54 9.30
C ILE A 105 9.74 -1.28 10.72
N GLU A 106 10.96 -0.79 10.84
CA GLU A 106 11.58 -0.49 12.14
C GLU A 106 11.11 0.86 12.68
N SER A 107 10.96 1.84 11.80
CA SER A 107 10.53 3.19 12.20
C SER A 107 9.92 3.95 11.03
N VAL A 108 9.03 4.88 11.36
CA VAL A 108 8.48 5.85 10.41
C VAL A 108 8.57 7.22 11.08
N THR A 109 9.14 8.19 10.36
CA THR A 109 9.23 9.58 10.85
C THR A 109 8.43 10.49 9.93
N ILE A 110 7.53 11.27 10.49
CA ILE A 110 6.73 12.25 9.75
C ILE A 110 7.42 13.61 9.87
N ARG A 111 7.61 14.27 8.73
CA ARG A 111 8.17 15.62 8.67
C ARG A 111 7.23 16.50 7.88
N GLU A 112 7.00 17.71 8.37
CA GLU A 112 6.29 18.75 7.66
C GLU A 112 7.27 19.54 6.78
N ALA A 113 6.80 19.89 5.58
CA ALA A 113 7.61 20.66 4.63
C ALA A 113 7.70 22.15 5.07
#